data_39f65b100fe1c5f381d00f9dece68ba6
#
_entry.id   39f65b100fe1c5f381d00f9dece68ba6
#
_cell.length_a   1.000
_cell.length_b   1.000
_cell.length_c   1.000
_cell.angle_alpha   90.00
_cell.angle_beta   90.00
_cell.angle_gamma   90.00
#
_symmetry.space_group_name_H-M   'P 1'
#
loop_
_entity.id
_entity.type
_entity.pdbx_description
1 polymer ?
#
loop_
_entity_poly.entity_id
_entity_poly.type
_entity_poly.pdbx_seq_one_letter_code
_entity_poly.pdbx_strand_id
1 'polypeptide(L)' 'MTTFPSLHPLKYIAEALSQMATTLRDFEMQESANLLEKAKSDIDNKLTENMRKGNGHQ' A
#
# COMPACT_ATOMS: atom_id res chain seq x y z
N MET A 1 24.36 5.93 8.18
CA MET A 1 23.74 5.46 7.93
C MET A 1 22.61 5.82 7.90
N THR A 2 21.97 5.70 7.31
CA THR A 2 20.92 6.10 7.16
C THR A 2 20.02 5.47 7.75
N THR A 3 19.28 5.94 8.31
CA THR A 3 18.41 5.34 8.89
C THR A 3 17.23 5.73 8.35
N PHE A 4 16.65 5.09 7.57
CA PHE A 4 15.39 5.36 7.14
C PHE A 4 14.44 5.06 8.18
N PRO A 5 13.42 5.72 8.24
CA PRO A 5 12.37 5.42 9.14
C PRO A 5 11.98 4.10 8.78
N SER A 6 11.71 3.33 9.65
CA SER A 6 11.41 2.06 9.35
C SER A 6 10.05 1.98 8.92
N LEU A 7 9.74 2.12 7.72
CA LEU A 7 8.43 1.86 7.23
C LEU A 7 8.25 0.38 7.09
N HIS A 8 7.09 -0.06 7.43
CA HIS A 8 6.73 -1.45 7.21
C HIS A 8 6.88 -1.76 5.73
N PRO A 9 7.39 -2.93 5.36
CA PRO A 9 7.53 -3.26 3.94
C PRO A 9 6.25 -3.13 3.15
N LEU A 10 5.11 -3.46 3.75
CA LEU A 10 3.85 -3.33 3.04
C LEU A 10 3.53 -1.89 2.74
N LYS A 11 4.02 -0.98 3.53
CA LYS A 11 3.78 0.43 3.29
C LYS A 11 4.47 0.88 2.02
N TYR A 12 5.67 0.40 1.79
CA TYR A 12 6.37 0.71 0.56
C TYR A 12 5.60 0.20 -0.65
N ILE A 13 5.09 -1.02 -0.53
CA ILE A 13 4.36 -1.60 -1.64
C ILE A 13 3.10 -0.80 -1.90
N ALA A 14 2.40 -0.40 -0.84
CA ALA A 14 1.17 0.36 -1.01
C ALA A 14 1.45 1.68 -1.72
N GLU A 15 2.54 2.33 -1.37
CA GLU A 15 2.86 3.59 -2.02
C GLU A 15 3.27 3.40 -3.46
N ALA A 16 4.01 2.34 -3.74
CA ALA A 16 4.38 2.04 -5.12
C ALA A 16 3.14 1.76 -5.95
N LEU A 17 2.19 1.04 -5.40
CA LEU A 17 0.96 0.75 -6.13
C LEU A 17 0.20 2.02 -6.43
N SER A 18 0.19 2.95 -5.49
CA SER A 18 -0.50 4.21 -5.71
C SER A 18 0.10 4.97 -6.88
N GLN A 19 1.43 5.02 -6.94
CA GLN A 19 2.08 5.72 -8.03
C GLN A 19 1.89 5.02 -9.35
N MET A 20 1.94 3.70 -9.31
CA MET A 20 1.74 2.95 -10.55
C MET A 20 0.33 3.12 -11.06
N ALA A 21 -0.65 3.18 -10.16
CA ALA A 21 -2.03 3.39 -10.60
C ALA A 21 -2.19 4.75 -11.26
N THR A 22 -1.54 5.76 -10.69
CA THR A 22 -1.61 7.10 -11.28
C THR A 22 -1.02 7.10 -12.68
N THR A 23 0.12 6.43 -12.85
CA THR A 23 0.75 6.37 -14.15
C THR A 23 -0.14 5.64 -15.15
N LEU A 24 -0.76 4.55 -14.71
CA LEU A 24 -1.63 3.81 -15.61
C LEU A 24 -2.83 4.63 -16.04
N ARG A 25 -3.35 5.47 -15.15
CA ARG A 25 -4.45 6.33 -15.53
C ARG A 25 -4.03 7.35 -16.57
N ASP A 26 -2.80 7.83 -16.47
CA ASP A 26 -2.29 8.76 -17.47
C ASP A 26 -2.25 8.12 -18.84
N PHE A 27 -2.13 6.79 -18.88
CA PHE A 27 -2.11 6.08 -20.16
C PHE A 27 -3.48 5.49 -20.45
N GLU A 28 -4.48 5.92 -19.70
CA GLU A 28 -5.87 5.51 -19.89
C GLU A 28 -6.08 4.02 -19.68
N MET A 29 -5.31 3.44 -18.80
CA MET A 29 -5.46 2.03 -18.46
C MET A 29 -6.22 1.93 -17.15
N GLN A 30 -7.49 2.27 -17.20
CA GLN A 30 -8.29 2.38 -15.99
C GLN A 30 -8.47 1.06 -15.26
N GLU A 31 -8.65 0.00 -16.00
CA GLU A 31 -8.88 -1.27 -15.35
C GLU A 31 -7.66 -1.73 -14.59
N SER A 32 -6.50 -1.56 -15.20
CA SER A 32 -5.27 -1.95 -14.52
C SER A 32 -5.06 -1.08 -13.29
N ALA A 33 -5.34 0.21 -13.41
CA ALA A 33 -5.19 1.10 -12.27
C ALA A 33 -6.13 0.69 -11.15
N ASN A 34 -7.35 0.30 -11.50
CA ASN A 34 -8.30 -0.11 -10.48
C ASN A 34 -7.84 -1.37 -9.77
N LEU A 35 -7.23 -2.29 -10.50
CA LEU A 35 -6.71 -3.51 -9.89
C LEU A 35 -5.60 -3.18 -8.91
N LEU A 36 -4.74 -2.24 -9.27
CA LEU A 36 -3.67 -1.86 -8.36
C LEU A 36 -4.22 -1.17 -7.11
N GLU A 37 -5.27 -0.40 -7.28
CA GLU A 37 -5.87 0.24 -6.12
C GLU A 37 -6.55 -0.76 -5.23
N LYS A 38 -7.11 -1.79 -5.80
CA LYS A 38 -7.69 -2.82 -5.00
C LYS A 38 -6.61 -3.55 -4.21
N ALA A 39 -5.48 -3.82 -4.85
CA ALA A 39 -4.38 -4.44 -4.15
C ALA A 39 -3.88 -3.55 -3.02
N LYS A 40 -3.81 -2.24 -3.27
CA LYS A 40 -3.39 -1.32 -2.25
C LYS A 40 -4.35 -1.35 -1.06
N SER A 41 -5.63 -1.42 -1.35
CA SER A 41 -6.62 -1.47 -0.29
C SER A 41 -6.45 -2.73 0.57
N ASP A 42 -6.17 -3.85 -0.07
CA ASP A 42 -5.93 -5.07 0.66
C ASP A 42 -4.73 -4.92 1.58
N ILE A 43 -3.68 -4.27 1.08
CA ILE A 43 -2.49 -4.07 1.88
C ILE A 43 -2.78 -3.13 3.05
N ASP A 44 -3.53 -2.07 2.80
CA ASP A 44 -3.88 -1.15 3.87
C ASP A 44 -4.69 -1.83 4.95
N ASN A 45 -5.60 -2.72 4.55
CA ASN A 45 -6.37 -3.46 5.51
C ASN A 45 -5.50 -4.38 6.34
N LYS A 46 -4.52 -4.98 5.71
CA LYS A 46 -3.62 -5.86 6.42
C LYS A 46 -2.77 -5.08 7.42
N LEU A 47 -2.32 -3.91 7.02
CA LEU A 47 -1.55 -3.08 7.91
C LEU A 47 -2.37 -2.64 9.11
N THR A 48 -3.60 -2.26 8.86
CA THR A 48 -4.48 -1.85 9.94
C THR A 48 -4.72 -3.00 10.89
N GLU A 49 -4.93 -4.17 10.35
CA GLU A 49 -5.15 -5.34 11.15
C GLU A 49 -3.95 -5.65 12.01
N ASN A 50 -2.76 -5.58 11.43
CA ASN A 50 -1.56 -5.83 12.18
C ASN A 50 -1.37 -4.84 13.30
N MET A 51 -1.64 -3.57 13.03
CA MET A 51 -1.52 -2.58 14.04
C MET A 51 -2.51 -2.81 15.17
N ARG A 52 -3.70 -3.19 14.83
CA ARG A 52 -4.69 -3.43 15.83
C ARG A 52 -4.33 -4.62 16.68
N LYS A 53 -3.84 -5.67 16.06
CA LYS A 53 -3.43 -6.79 16.82
C LYS A 53 -2.28 -6.46 17.73
N GLY A 54 -1.34 -5.69 17.25
CA GLY A 54 -0.23 -5.32 18.05
C GLY A 54 -0.62 -4.54 19.25
N ASN A 55 -1.65 -3.75 19.13
CA ASN A 55 -2.08 -3.00 20.23
C ASN A 55 -2.97 -3.73 21.10
N GLY A 56 -3.76 -4.48 20.59
CA GLY A 56 -4.68 -5.10 21.35
C GLY A 56 -4.29 -6.20 22.03
N HIS A 57 -3.35 -6.70 21.91
CA HIS A 57 -3.05 -7.77 22.44
C HIS A 57 -2.58 -7.71 23.53
N GLN A 58 -2.68 -7.60 23.89
CA GLN A 58 -2.29 -7.36 24.85
C GLN A 58 -2.48 -7.98 25.44
#